data_3e57c53723eb9e0ffbe4b6d69c229483
#
_entry.id   3e57c53723eb9e0ffbe4b6d69c229483
#
_cell.length_a   1.000
_cell.length_b   1.000
_cell.length_c   1.000
_cell.angle_alpha   90.00
_cell.angle_beta   90.00
_cell.angle_gamma   90.00
#
_symmetry.space_group_name_H-M   'P 1'
#
loop_
_entity.id
_entity.type
_entity.pdbx_description
1 polymer ?
#
loop_
_entity_poly.entity_id
_entity_poly.type
_entity_poly.pdbx_seq_one_letter_code
_entity_poly.pdbx_strand_id
1 'polypeptide(L)'
;LMRNQIVLTGATGFVGGAILDRLQREKKYPVTAVVRGDSSLRASVVPVIRIGSFDGDTQWQGNLDEADVVIHSAARVHVMNDVESDPLAAFRKVNVEGTLNLARQAAASGVRRFIFVSSIKVNGEGTTPGTAYTADDIPAPADPYGISKMEAEEGLREVAAQTSMEVVIVRPVLVYGPGVKANFLNMMRWLSKGIPLPFGAIHNRRSLVAGSSSAPSAGISRVTSPLTSAKAP
;
A
#
# COMPACT_ATOMS: atom_id res chain seq x y z
N LEU A 1 14.07 -23.38 12.58
CA LEU A 1 14.30 -22.73 11.27
C LEU A 1 13.81 -21.31 11.34
N MET A 2 14.64 -20.33 10.99
CA MET A 2 14.17 -18.93 10.90
C MET A 2 13.23 -18.82 9.71
N ARG A 3 12.00 -18.33 9.94
CA ARG A 3 11.10 -17.97 8.86
C ARG A 3 11.72 -16.80 8.09
N ASN A 4 11.65 -16.80 6.79
CA ASN A 4 12.15 -15.71 5.96
C ASN A 4 11.27 -15.44 4.73
N GLN A 5 10.07 -16.03 4.71
CA GLN A 5 9.13 -15.89 3.60
C GLN A 5 8.40 -14.56 3.67
N ILE A 6 8.24 -13.93 2.50
CA ILE A 6 7.42 -12.74 2.31
C ILE A 6 6.08 -13.15 1.69
N VAL A 7 4.97 -12.74 2.30
CA VAL A 7 3.64 -12.80 1.71
C VAL A 7 3.28 -11.41 1.19
N LEU A 8 3.01 -11.31 -0.11
CA LEU A 8 2.69 -10.04 -0.79
C LEU A 8 1.23 -10.05 -1.27
N THR A 9 0.40 -9.15 -0.74
CA THR A 9 -0.94 -8.90 -1.26
C THR A 9 -0.92 -7.76 -2.29
N GLY A 10 -1.88 -7.77 -3.21
CA GLY A 10 -1.97 -6.74 -4.25
C GLY A 10 -0.93 -6.89 -5.36
N ALA A 11 -0.31 -8.06 -5.52
CA ALA A 11 0.72 -8.36 -6.51
C ALA A 11 0.28 -8.13 -7.97
N THR A 12 -1.02 -8.16 -8.26
CA THR A 12 -1.59 -7.86 -9.58
C THR A 12 -1.77 -6.37 -9.85
N GLY A 13 -1.63 -5.54 -8.80
CA GLY A 13 -1.74 -4.08 -8.88
C GLY A 13 -0.45 -3.42 -9.38
N PHE A 14 -0.52 -2.10 -9.62
CA PHE A 14 0.61 -1.33 -10.14
C PHE A 14 1.80 -1.31 -9.16
N VAL A 15 1.56 -0.94 -7.89
CA VAL A 15 2.61 -0.89 -6.87
C VAL A 15 3.05 -2.30 -6.45
N GLY A 16 2.09 -3.19 -6.18
CA GLY A 16 2.40 -4.56 -5.76
C GLY A 16 3.13 -5.36 -6.84
N GLY A 17 2.79 -5.16 -8.12
CA GLY A 17 3.54 -5.75 -9.23
C GLY A 17 5.00 -5.27 -9.28
N ALA A 18 5.25 -3.98 -9.09
CA ALA A 18 6.61 -3.44 -9.04
C ALA A 18 7.41 -3.99 -7.84
N ILE A 19 6.76 -4.15 -6.68
CA ILE A 19 7.36 -4.79 -5.50
C ILE A 19 7.71 -6.26 -5.81
N LEU A 20 6.78 -7.01 -6.40
CA LEU A 20 7.00 -8.41 -6.77
C LEU A 20 8.18 -8.55 -7.74
N ASP A 21 8.20 -7.75 -8.80
CA ASP A 21 9.29 -7.73 -9.79
C ASP A 21 10.65 -7.42 -9.15
N ARG A 22 10.68 -6.53 -8.17
CA ARG A 22 11.91 -6.19 -7.44
C ARG A 22 12.38 -7.34 -6.56
N LEU A 23 11.49 -7.94 -5.78
CA LEU A 23 11.81 -9.08 -4.90
C LEU A 23 12.29 -10.29 -5.70
N GLN A 24 11.67 -10.57 -6.85
CA GLN A 24 12.08 -11.65 -7.73
C GLN A 24 13.47 -11.43 -8.35
N ARG A 25 13.83 -10.19 -8.69
CA ARG A 25 15.17 -9.87 -9.22
C ARG A 25 16.24 -10.00 -8.16
N GLU A 26 15.97 -9.56 -6.94
CA GLU A 26 16.94 -9.65 -5.84
C GLU A 26 17.15 -11.08 -5.36
N LYS A 27 16.17 -11.97 -5.49
CA LYS A 27 16.20 -13.40 -5.09
C LYS A 27 16.67 -13.64 -3.65
N LYS A 28 16.58 -12.63 -2.81
CA LYS A 28 17.08 -12.68 -1.44
C LYS A 28 16.12 -13.39 -0.48
N TYR A 29 14.82 -13.29 -0.76
CA TYR A 29 13.78 -13.86 0.08
C TYR A 29 12.76 -14.61 -0.77
N PRO A 30 12.26 -15.77 -0.30
CA PRO A 30 11.11 -16.45 -0.90
C PRO A 30 9.88 -15.52 -0.83
N VAL A 31 9.14 -15.44 -1.92
CA VAL A 31 7.94 -14.59 -2.00
C VAL A 31 6.75 -15.45 -2.41
N THR A 32 5.65 -15.34 -1.68
CA THR A 32 4.35 -15.87 -2.06
C THR A 32 3.40 -14.71 -2.34
N ALA A 33 2.77 -14.73 -3.50
CA ALA A 33 1.84 -13.69 -3.90
C ALA A 33 0.40 -14.07 -3.55
N VAL A 34 -0.38 -13.11 -3.07
CA VAL A 34 -1.82 -13.29 -2.86
C VAL A 34 -2.58 -12.72 -4.05
N VAL A 35 -3.46 -13.51 -4.64
CA VAL A 35 -4.35 -13.11 -5.74
C VAL A 35 -5.80 -13.37 -5.38
N ARG A 36 -6.70 -12.57 -5.95
CA ARG A 36 -8.13 -12.69 -5.74
C ARG A 36 -8.79 -13.39 -6.94
N GLY A 37 -9.60 -14.41 -6.66
CA GLY A 37 -10.30 -15.19 -7.68
C GLY A 37 -9.33 -15.78 -8.71
N ASP A 38 -9.69 -15.71 -9.99
CA ASP A 38 -8.90 -16.22 -11.11
C ASP A 38 -7.89 -15.24 -11.67
N SER A 39 -7.60 -14.17 -10.92
CA SER A 39 -6.57 -13.22 -11.34
C SER A 39 -5.23 -13.92 -11.58
N SER A 40 -4.62 -13.67 -12.74
CA SER A 40 -3.31 -14.20 -13.09
C SER A 40 -2.22 -13.18 -12.82
N LEU A 41 -1.09 -13.64 -12.30
CA LEU A 41 0.14 -12.85 -12.23
C LEU A 41 0.79 -12.83 -13.63
N ARG A 42 1.25 -11.68 -14.07
CA ARG A 42 2.02 -11.58 -15.31
C ARG A 42 3.33 -12.35 -15.14
N ALA A 43 3.47 -13.46 -15.89
CA ALA A 43 4.71 -14.22 -16.07
C ALA A 43 5.57 -14.45 -14.80
N SER A 44 4.99 -14.47 -13.61
CA SER A 44 5.75 -14.67 -12.38
C SER A 44 5.71 -16.13 -11.95
N VAL A 45 6.89 -16.66 -11.64
CA VAL A 45 7.08 -18.03 -11.14
C VAL A 45 7.23 -17.95 -9.62
N VAL A 46 6.18 -17.51 -8.91
CA VAL A 46 6.14 -17.54 -7.44
C VAL A 46 4.94 -18.35 -6.98
N PRO A 47 5.00 -18.97 -5.80
CA PRO A 47 3.84 -19.57 -5.16
C PRO A 47 2.70 -18.55 -5.03
N VAL A 48 1.46 -19.04 -5.13
CA VAL A 48 0.27 -18.19 -5.12
C VAL A 48 -0.72 -18.69 -4.09
N ILE A 49 -1.15 -17.80 -3.19
CA ILE A 49 -2.30 -17.97 -2.32
C ILE A 49 -3.51 -17.37 -3.03
N ARG A 50 -4.58 -18.16 -3.20
CA ARG A 50 -5.83 -17.69 -3.80
C ARG A 50 -6.87 -17.45 -2.73
N ILE A 51 -7.47 -16.26 -2.75
CA ILE A 51 -8.57 -15.87 -1.87
C ILE A 51 -9.80 -15.51 -2.70
N GLY A 52 -11.00 -15.77 -2.18
CA GLY A 52 -12.25 -15.40 -2.85
C GLY A 52 -12.55 -13.90 -2.72
N SER A 53 -12.50 -13.39 -1.51
CA SER A 53 -12.71 -11.98 -1.18
C SER A 53 -11.50 -11.43 -0.41
N PHE A 54 -11.47 -10.11 -0.26
CA PHE A 54 -10.54 -9.42 0.63
C PHE A 54 -11.36 -8.47 1.51
N ASP A 55 -11.78 -8.96 2.66
CA ASP A 55 -12.66 -8.27 3.62
C ASP A 55 -12.43 -8.79 5.05
N GLY A 56 -13.32 -8.41 5.98
CA GLY A 56 -13.25 -8.81 7.39
C GLY A 56 -13.43 -10.32 7.63
N ASP A 57 -13.98 -11.05 6.69
CA ASP A 57 -14.30 -12.48 6.82
C ASP A 57 -13.28 -13.40 6.12
N THR A 58 -12.31 -12.83 5.40
CA THR A 58 -11.29 -13.59 4.67
C THR A 58 -10.48 -14.47 5.64
N GLN A 59 -10.41 -15.76 5.36
CA GLN A 59 -9.66 -16.73 6.16
C GLN A 59 -8.21 -16.83 5.68
N TRP A 60 -7.27 -16.62 6.59
CA TRP A 60 -5.83 -16.65 6.32
C TRP A 60 -5.14 -17.84 6.97
N GLN A 61 -5.87 -18.64 7.75
CA GLN A 61 -5.33 -19.79 8.47
C GLN A 61 -4.60 -20.75 7.51
N GLY A 62 -3.40 -21.18 7.90
CA GLY A 62 -2.53 -22.03 7.09
C GLY A 62 -1.74 -21.29 6.00
N ASN A 63 -2.22 -20.13 5.56
CA ASN A 63 -1.58 -19.36 4.49
C ASN A 63 -0.44 -18.43 4.98
N LEU A 64 -0.36 -18.18 6.28
CA LEU A 64 0.61 -17.28 6.90
C LEU A 64 1.63 -18.00 7.81
N ASP A 65 1.54 -19.31 7.95
CA ASP A 65 2.32 -20.08 8.94
C ASP A 65 3.82 -19.99 8.70
N GLU A 66 4.25 -19.90 7.45
CA GLU A 66 5.67 -19.76 7.08
C GLU A 66 6.09 -18.29 6.86
N ALA A 67 5.15 -17.35 6.97
CA ALA A 67 5.43 -15.96 6.70
C ALA A 67 6.24 -15.32 7.85
N ASP A 68 7.35 -14.65 7.52
CA ASP A 68 8.08 -13.75 8.41
C ASP A 68 7.62 -12.31 8.25
N VAL A 69 7.31 -11.93 7.00
CA VAL A 69 6.92 -10.58 6.63
C VAL A 69 5.68 -10.62 5.75
N VAL A 70 4.70 -9.78 6.06
CA VAL A 70 3.58 -9.47 5.16
C VAL A 70 3.80 -8.09 4.56
N ILE A 71 3.77 -7.98 3.23
CA ILE A 71 3.72 -6.70 2.51
C ILE A 71 2.31 -6.55 1.96
N HIS A 72 1.56 -5.62 2.53
CA HIS A 72 0.17 -5.40 2.18
C HIS A 72 0.02 -4.19 1.27
N SER A 73 -0.16 -4.44 -0.03
CA SER A 73 -0.39 -3.41 -1.04
C SER A 73 -1.75 -3.54 -1.72
N ALA A 74 -2.55 -4.54 -1.35
CA ALA A 74 -3.93 -4.65 -1.83
C ALA A 74 -4.78 -3.51 -1.27
N ALA A 75 -5.59 -2.90 -2.13
CA ALA A 75 -6.56 -1.89 -1.74
C ALA A 75 -7.67 -1.77 -2.80
N ARG A 76 -8.88 -1.38 -2.37
CA ARG A 76 -9.84 -0.74 -3.26
C ARG A 76 -9.32 0.68 -3.52
N VAL A 77 -9.11 1.02 -4.78
CA VAL A 77 -8.72 2.36 -5.24
C VAL A 77 -9.88 2.98 -6.03
N HIS A 78 -9.76 4.26 -6.38
CA HIS A 78 -10.80 4.94 -7.17
C HIS A 78 -11.23 4.12 -8.39
N VAL A 79 -12.52 3.81 -8.45
CA VAL A 79 -13.18 3.27 -9.63
C VAL A 79 -13.88 4.46 -10.31
N MET A 80 -13.51 4.77 -11.56
CA MET A 80 -14.00 5.95 -12.30
C MET A 80 -15.53 5.99 -12.47
N ASN A 81 -16.21 4.85 -12.32
CA ASN A 81 -17.66 4.73 -12.31
C ASN A 81 -18.07 3.89 -11.08
N ASP A 82 -17.83 4.44 -9.89
CA ASP A 82 -18.29 3.79 -8.67
C ASP A 82 -19.80 3.93 -8.59
N VAL A 83 -20.51 2.82 -8.79
CA VAL A 83 -21.98 2.74 -8.71
C VAL A 83 -22.48 2.46 -7.29
N GLU A 84 -21.57 2.40 -6.33
CA GLU A 84 -21.92 2.15 -4.93
C GLU A 84 -22.67 3.36 -4.34
N SER A 85 -23.78 3.07 -3.68
CA SER A 85 -24.60 4.10 -3.00
C SER A 85 -23.86 4.73 -1.80
N ASP A 86 -22.93 3.99 -1.18
CA ASP A 86 -22.04 4.47 -0.11
C ASP A 86 -20.58 4.11 -0.45
N PRO A 87 -19.85 4.99 -1.15
CA PRO A 87 -18.46 4.74 -1.50
C PRO A 87 -17.56 4.54 -0.28
N LEU A 88 -17.79 5.26 0.83
CA LEU A 88 -16.97 5.13 2.02
C LEU A 88 -17.11 3.76 2.67
N ALA A 89 -18.33 3.23 2.78
CA ALA A 89 -18.56 1.88 3.28
C ALA A 89 -17.87 0.83 2.40
N ALA A 90 -17.92 0.98 1.08
CA ALA A 90 -17.24 0.08 0.16
C ALA A 90 -15.70 0.13 0.28
N PHE A 91 -15.13 1.31 0.53
CA PHE A 91 -13.70 1.45 0.84
C PHE A 91 -13.35 0.82 2.20
N ARG A 92 -14.15 1.06 3.24
CA ARG A 92 -13.94 0.51 4.59
C ARG A 92 -13.92 -1.00 4.60
N LYS A 93 -14.87 -1.64 3.91
CA LYS A 93 -14.95 -3.10 3.83
C LYS A 93 -13.62 -3.73 3.39
N VAL A 94 -12.98 -3.17 2.37
CA VAL A 94 -11.71 -3.71 1.81
C VAL A 94 -10.50 -3.13 2.53
N ASN A 95 -10.43 -1.80 2.62
CA ASN A 95 -9.20 -1.12 3.05
C ASN A 95 -9.03 -1.09 4.56
N VAL A 96 -10.12 -1.18 5.34
CA VAL A 96 -10.06 -1.21 6.80
C VAL A 96 -10.28 -2.63 7.30
N GLU A 97 -11.48 -3.19 7.12
CA GLU A 97 -11.86 -4.49 7.68
C GLU A 97 -10.95 -5.60 7.15
N GLY A 98 -10.74 -5.66 5.82
CA GLY A 98 -9.85 -6.64 5.21
C GLY A 98 -8.40 -6.50 5.66
N THR A 99 -7.89 -5.26 5.78
CA THR A 99 -6.52 -5.00 6.26
C THR A 99 -6.34 -5.42 7.72
N LEU A 100 -7.28 -5.04 8.60
CA LEU A 100 -7.19 -5.36 10.03
C LEU A 100 -7.40 -6.85 10.29
N ASN A 101 -8.28 -7.50 9.53
CA ASN A 101 -8.44 -8.95 9.59
C ASN A 101 -7.14 -9.67 9.20
N LEU A 102 -6.50 -9.29 8.09
CA LEU A 102 -5.20 -9.83 7.68
C LEU A 102 -4.14 -9.60 8.76
N ALA A 103 -4.06 -8.38 9.30
CA ALA A 103 -3.05 -8.04 10.30
C ALA A 103 -3.21 -8.83 11.61
N ARG A 104 -4.44 -8.99 12.11
CA ARG A 104 -4.71 -9.80 13.32
C ARG A 104 -4.35 -11.27 13.11
N GLN A 105 -4.73 -11.87 11.97
CA GLN A 105 -4.40 -13.25 11.67
C GLN A 105 -2.89 -13.42 11.41
N ALA A 106 -2.21 -12.44 10.80
CA ALA A 106 -0.76 -12.43 10.65
C ALA A 106 -0.05 -12.41 12.01
N ALA A 107 -0.48 -11.56 12.92
CA ALA A 107 0.07 -11.53 14.27
C ALA A 107 -0.15 -12.85 15.02
N ALA A 108 -1.36 -13.43 14.91
CA ALA A 108 -1.68 -14.75 15.51
C ALA A 108 -0.85 -15.89 14.92
N SER A 109 -0.49 -15.82 13.63
CA SER A 109 0.39 -16.79 12.97
C SER A 109 1.89 -16.55 13.26
N GLY A 110 2.24 -15.52 14.04
CA GLY A 110 3.63 -15.22 14.42
C GLY A 110 4.42 -14.48 13.34
N VAL A 111 3.77 -13.79 12.42
CA VAL A 111 4.42 -12.87 11.49
C VAL A 111 5.14 -11.77 12.28
N ARG A 112 6.41 -11.57 11.99
CA ARG A 112 7.25 -10.62 12.72
C ARG A 112 7.01 -9.18 12.29
N ARG A 113 6.75 -8.95 10.99
CA ARG A 113 6.60 -7.59 10.45
C ARG A 113 5.48 -7.49 9.43
N PHE A 114 4.68 -6.46 9.57
CA PHE A 114 3.61 -6.09 8.65
C PHE A 114 3.91 -4.74 8.00
N ILE A 115 4.13 -4.72 6.69
CA ILE A 115 4.42 -3.49 5.93
C ILE A 115 3.16 -3.09 5.18
N PHE A 116 2.58 -1.97 5.56
CA PHE A 116 1.35 -1.45 4.97
C PHE A 116 1.65 -0.34 3.97
N VAL A 117 1.23 -0.54 2.73
CA VAL A 117 1.25 0.49 1.69
C VAL A 117 0.01 1.36 1.82
N SER A 118 0.17 2.48 2.50
CA SER A 118 -0.84 3.52 2.68
C SER A 118 -0.81 4.52 1.52
N SER A 119 -1.06 5.80 1.76
CA SER A 119 -1.04 6.86 0.77
C SER A 119 -0.75 8.21 1.42
N ILE A 120 -0.10 9.10 0.67
CA ILE A 120 0.07 10.51 1.07
C ILE A 120 -1.29 11.24 1.24
N LYS A 121 -2.38 10.70 0.68
CA LYS A 121 -3.74 11.23 0.86
C LYS A 121 -4.24 11.18 2.30
N VAL A 122 -3.60 10.40 3.16
CA VAL A 122 -3.85 10.44 4.61
C VAL A 122 -3.44 11.79 5.19
N ASN A 123 -2.35 12.38 4.70
CA ASN A 123 -1.90 13.71 5.16
C ASN A 123 -2.78 14.85 4.65
N GLY A 124 -3.41 14.71 3.47
CA GLY A 124 -4.26 15.72 2.87
C GLY A 124 -4.02 15.91 1.36
N GLU A 125 -4.61 16.96 0.79
CA GLU A 125 -4.56 17.23 -0.65
C GLU A 125 -3.39 18.14 -1.07
N GLY A 126 -2.79 18.87 -0.14
CA GLY A 126 -1.69 19.77 -0.46
C GLY A 126 -1.10 20.46 0.75
N THR A 127 0.09 21.01 0.60
CA THR A 127 0.81 21.78 1.61
C THR A 127 0.95 23.24 1.17
N THR A 128 1.22 24.11 2.12
CA THR A 128 1.62 25.49 1.82
C THR A 128 2.91 25.49 0.99
N PRO A 129 3.08 26.37 0.00
CA PRO A 129 4.31 26.48 -0.77
C PRO A 129 5.54 26.59 0.12
N GLY A 130 6.55 25.74 -0.12
CA GLY A 130 7.77 25.68 0.67
C GLY A 130 7.74 24.71 1.84
N THR A 131 6.61 24.10 2.17
CA THR A 131 6.49 23.05 3.18
C THR A 131 6.32 21.67 2.53
N ALA A 132 6.71 20.61 3.23
CA ALA A 132 6.50 19.23 2.82
C ALA A 132 5.77 18.48 3.93
N TYR A 133 4.98 17.48 3.57
CA TYR A 133 4.41 16.57 4.55
C TYR A 133 5.49 15.81 5.30
N THR A 134 5.26 15.62 6.59
CA THR A 134 6.08 14.78 7.46
C THR A 134 5.29 13.55 7.93
N ALA A 135 6.00 12.64 8.59
CA ALA A 135 5.39 11.46 9.16
C ALA A 135 4.45 11.77 10.33
N ASP A 136 4.75 12.85 11.05
CA ASP A 136 4.10 13.23 12.31
C ASP A 136 2.97 14.26 12.11
N ASP A 137 2.72 14.66 10.86
CA ASP A 137 1.60 15.57 10.56
C ASP A 137 0.27 14.92 10.93
N ILE A 138 -0.61 15.72 11.50
CA ILE A 138 -1.97 15.29 11.82
C ILE A 138 -2.68 14.90 10.51
N PRO A 139 -3.24 13.67 10.43
CA PRO A 139 -3.99 13.23 9.28
C PRO A 139 -5.17 14.17 8.97
N ALA A 140 -5.32 14.53 7.68
CA ALA A 140 -6.40 15.38 7.19
C ALA A 140 -6.90 14.89 5.82
N PRO A 141 -7.34 13.62 5.69
CA PRO A 141 -7.80 13.07 4.42
C PRO A 141 -9.07 13.74 3.94
N ALA A 142 -9.15 14.08 2.65
CA ALA A 142 -10.27 14.81 2.06
C ALA A 142 -11.21 13.93 1.20
N ASP A 143 -10.85 12.67 0.96
CA ASP A 143 -11.68 11.76 0.17
C ASP A 143 -11.89 10.40 0.88
N PRO A 144 -12.92 9.62 0.48
CA PRO A 144 -13.23 8.33 1.09
C PRO A 144 -12.07 7.33 1.05
N TYR A 145 -11.23 7.38 0.03
CA TYR A 145 -10.03 6.53 -0.05
C TYR A 145 -9.02 6.93 1.02
N GLY A 146 -8.67 8.22 1.13
CA GLY A 146 -7.75 8.73 2.15
C GLY A 146 -8.25 8.45 3.56
N ILE A 147 -9.56 8.65 3.82
CA ILE A 147 -10.21 8.31 5.09
C ILE A 147 -10.03 6.83 5.41
N SER A 148 -10.35 5.93 4.48
CA SER A 148 -10.20 4.49 4.71
C SER A 148 -8.75 4.06 4.96
N LYS A 149 -7.78 4.73 4.34
CA LYS A 149 -6.36 4.45 4.58
C LYS A 149 -5.92 4.94 5.95
N MET A 150 -6.40 6.11 6.38
CA MET A 150 -6.16 6.64 7.74
C MET A 150 -6.71 5.70 8.81
N GLU A 151 -7.98 5.30 8.69
CA GLU A 151 -8.62 4.37 9.62
C GLU A 151 -7.88 3.01 9.70
N ALA A 152 -7.40 2.51 8.56
CA ALA A 152 -6.57 1.31 8.54
C ALA A 152 -5.23 1.50 9.27
N GLU A 153 -4.58 2.66 9.12
CA GLU A 153 -3.34 2.97 9.86
C GLU A 153 -3.58 3.02 11.37
N GLU A 154 -4.69 3.62 11.81
CA GLU A 154 -5.08 3.69 13.23
C GLU A 154 -5.27 2.29 13.81
N GLY A 155 -6.09 1.45 13.17
CA GLY A 155 -6.29 0.07 13.61
C GLY A 155 -5.01 -0.78 13.56
N LEU A 156 -4.12 -0.55 12.59
CA LEU A 156 -2.81 -1.23 12.55
C LEU A 156 -1.89 -0.84 13.70
N ARG A 157 -1.94 0.43 14.16
CA ARG A 157 -1.21 0.86 15.36
C ARG A 157 -1.75 0.17 16.61
N GLU A 158 -3.08 -0.02 16.71
CA GLU A 158 -3.70 -0.77 17.79
C GLU A 158 -3.26 -2.25 17.78
N VAL A 159 -3.25 -2.91 16.62
CA VAL A 159 -2.75 -4.28 16.47
C VAL A 159 -1.28 -4.36 16.91
N ALA A 160 -0.43 -3.41 16.50
CA ALA A 160 0.97 -3.37 16.92
C ALA A 160 1.12 -3.20 18.44
N ALA A 161 0.27 -2.38 19.06
CA ALA A 161 0.29 -2.17 20.51
C ALA A 161 -0.15 -3.41 21.33
N GLN A 162 -1.00 -4.25 20.73
CA GLN A 162 -1.56 -5.45 21.37
C GLN A 162 -0.78 -6.73 21.08
N THR A 163 0.20 -6.69 20.18
CA THR A 163 0.95 -7.87 19.72
C THR A 163 2.44 -7.58 19.66
N SER A 164 3.25 -8.63 19.41
CA SER A 164 4.69 -8.49 19.15
C SER A 164 5.02 -8.16 17.70
N MET A 165 4.02 -8.02 16.82
CA MET A 165 4.23 -7.77 15.41
C MET A 165 4.61 -6.30 15.17
N GLU A 166 5.75 -6.10 14.51
CA GLU A 166 6.17 -4.76 14.06
C GLU A 166 5.32 -4.31 12.87
N VAL A 167 4.74 -3.12 12.95
CA VAL A 167 4.00 -2.51 11.84
C VAL A 167 4.81 -1.36 11.25
N VAL A 168 4.99 -1.39 9.92
CA VAL A 168 5.63 -0.33 9.15
C VAL A 168 4.61 0.26 8.19
N ILE A 169 4.34 1.55 8.29
CA ILE A 169 3.41 2.27 7.42
C ILE A 169 4.20 3.09 6.42
N VAL A 170 3.91 2.90 5.13
CA VAL A 170 4.53 3.64 4.04
C VAL A 170 3.45 4.46 3.34
N ARG A 171 3.59 5.79 3.31
CA ARG A 171 2.69 6.71 2.61
C ARG A 171 3.35 7.18 1.31
N PRO A 172 3.22 6.42 0.21
CA PRO A 172 3.80 6.84 -1.05
C PRO A 172 3.08 8.07 -1.59
N VAL A 173 3.83 8.96 -2.22
CA VAL A 173 3.31 10.01 -3.08
C VAL A 173 2.87 9.42 -4.42
N LEU A 174 2.55 10.24 -5.43
CA LEU A 174 2.15 9.74 -6.73
C LEU A 174 3.24 8.86 -7.35
N VAL A 175 2.93 7.56 -7.48
CA VAL A 175 3.83 6.57 -8.09
C VAL A 175 3.64 6.56 -9.60
N TYR A 176 4.72 6.62 -10.35
CA TYR A 176 4.70 6.55 -11.82
C TYR A 176 5.65 5.45 -12.33
N GLY A 177 5.46 5.02 -13.57
CA GLY A 177 6.31 4.00 -14.21
C GLY A 177 5.59 3.19 -15.28
N PRO A 178 6.25 2.16 -15.83
CA PRO A 178 5.64 1.28 -16.81
C PRO A 178 4.34 0.64 -16.27
N GLY A 179 3.25 0.80 -17.03
CA GLY A 179 1.93 0.29 -16.61
C GLY A 179 1.10 1.25 -15.77
N VAL A 180 1.55 2.49 -15.53
CA VAL A 180 0.72 3.53 -14.89
C VAL A 180 -0.56 3.76 -15.68
N LYS A 181 -1.65 3.99 -14.95
CA LYS A 181 -3.00 4.19 -15.52
C LYS A 181 -3.51 5.60 -15.23
N ALA A 182 -4.70 5.90 -15.75
CA ALA A 182 -5.47 7.13 -15.48
C ALA A 182 -4.77 8.42 -15.94
N ASN A 183 -4.94 9.50 -15.18
CA ASN A 183 -4.59 10.85 -15.58
C ASN A 183 -3.11 11.06 -15.94
N PHE A 184 -2.20 10.37 -15.24
CA PHE A 184 -0.77 10.48 -15.55
C PHE A 184 -0.44 9.90 -16.93
N LEU A 185 -1.01 8.75 -17.29
CA LEU A 185 -0.84 8.15 -18.62
C LEU A 185 -1.42 9.06 -19.71
N ASN A 186 -2.59 9.65 -19.48
CA ASN A 186 -3.23 10.57 -20.43
C ASN A 186 -2.36 11.82 -20.62
N MET A 187 -1.84 12.40 -19.56
CA MET A 187 -0.92 13.53 -19.62
C MET A 187 0.34 13.18 -20.45
N MET A 188 0.95 12.03 -20.21
CA MET A 188 2.12 11.57 -20.99
C MET A 188 1.80 11.36 -22.47
N ARG A 189 0.62 10.81 -22.77
CA ARG A 189 0.16 10.66 -24.16
C ARG A 189 -0.07 11.99 -24.86
N TRP A 190 -0.57 13.00 -24.16
CA TRP A 190 -0.76 14.34 -24.73
C TRP A 190 0.59 15.01 -25.01
N LEU A 191 1.54 14.90 -24.04
CA LEU A 191 2.90 15.40 -24.22
C LEU A 191 3.60 14.74 -25.40
N SER A 192 3.48 13.41 -25.56
CA SER A 192 4.10 12.67 -26.66
C SER A 192 3.54 13.04 -28.05
N LYS A 193 2.30 13.58 -28.10
CA LYS A 193 1.66 14.10 -29.30
C LYS A 193 1.96 15.57 -29.60
N GLY A 194 2.81 16.21 -28.79
CA GLY A 194 3.13 17.62 -28.92
C GLY A 194 1.94 18.56 -28.63
N ILE A 195 0.88 18.07 -27.96
CA ILE A 195 -0.28 18.89 -27.63
C ILE A 195 0.10 19.84 -26.48
N PRO A 196 0.00 21.16 -26.65
CA PRO A 196 0.30 22.11 -25.58
C PRO A 196 -0.68 21.89 -24.41
N LEU A 197 -0.12 21.68 -23.23
CA LEU A 197 -0.93 21.59 -22.02
C LEU A 197 -1.23 23.00 -21.49
N PRO A 198 -2.49 23.35 -21.20
CA PRO A 198 -2.88 24.70 -20.77
C PRO A 198 -2.52 24.96 -19.30
N PHE A 199 -1.33 24.55 -18.86
CA PHE A 199 -0.89 24.62 -17.45
C PHE A 199 0.14 25.71 -17.19
N GLY A 200 0.45 26.54 -18.17
CA GLY A 200 1.50 27.58 -18.06
C GLY A 200 1.29 28.60 -16.91
N ALA A 201 0.05 28.77 -16.46
CA ALA A 201 -0.27 29.63 -15.31
C ALA A 201 -0.43 28.87 -13.99
N ILE A 202 -0.23 27.55 -13.97
CA ILE A 202 -0.42 26.72 -12.77
C ILE A 202 0.93 26.47 -12.11
N HIS A 203 1.19 27.16 -11.02
CA HIS A 203 2.39 26.95 -10.19
C HIS A 203 2.18 25.79 -9.19
N ASN A 204 1.94 24.59 -9.69
CA ASN A 204 1.77 23.41 -8.84
C ASN A 204 3.03 22.55 -8.84
N ARG A 205 3.48 22.16 -7.65
CA ARG A 205 4.59 21.22 -7.45
C ARG A 205 4.07 19.93 -6.85
N ARG A 206 4.46 18.78 -7.41
CA ARG A 206 4.08 17.46 -6.90
C ARG A 206 5.29 16.59 -6.74
N SER A 207 5.37 15.89 -5.61
CA SER A 207 6.34 14.83 -5.42
C SER A 207 5.91 13.58 -6.18
N LEU A 208 6.87 12.97 -6.88
CA LEU A 208 6.65 11.76 -7.68
C LEU A 208 7.69 10.69 -7.28
N VAL A 209 7.28 9.43 -7.27
CA VAL A 209 8.15 8.27 -7.04
C VAL A 209 8.09 7.34 -8.22
N ALA A 210 9.24 6.94 -8.75
CA ALA A 210 9.31 5.95 -9.82
C ALA A 210 9.04 4.54 -9.26
N GLY A 211 8.09 3.83 -9.87
CA GLY A 211 7.77 2.44 -9.55
C GLY A 211 8.73 1.43 -10.19
N SER A 212 9.78 1.87 -10.89
CA SER A 212 10.74 0.98 -11.54
C SER A 212 12.07 0.93 -10.79
N SER A 213 12.74 -0.22 -10.88
CA SER A 213 13.98 -0.53 -10.17
C SER A 213 15.25 0.16 -10.71
N SER A 214 15.13 1.02 -11.69
CA SER A 214 16.26 1.74 -12.30
C SER A 214 16.41 3.19 -11.83
N ALA A 215 15.53 3.68 -10.97
CA ALA A 215 15.67 5.01 -10.39
C ALA A 215 16.47 4.93 -9.09
N PRO A 216 17.44 5.84 -8.86
CA PRO A 216 18.09 5.95 -7.56
C PRO A 216 17.05 6.25 -6.47
N SER A 217 17.29 5.74 -5.27
CA SER A 217 16.44 5.82 -4.09
C SER A 217 16.09 7.26 -3.71
N ALA A 218 15.10 7.85 -4.34
CA ALA A 218 14.52 9.12 -3.92
C ALA A 218 13.47 8.84 -2.84
N GLY A 219 13.79 9.24 -1.61
CA GLY A 219 12.94 9.52 -0.48
C GLY A 219 11.64 8.71 -0.31
N ILE A 220 11.74 7.48 0.19
CA ILE A 220 10.61 6.85 0.89
C ILE A 220 10.62 7.42 2.30
N SER A 221 9.64 8.27 2.62
CA SER A 221 9.43 8.71 3.99
C SER A 221 9.04 7.50 4.82
N ARG A 222 9.96 7.03 5.65
CA ARG A 222 9.71 5.95 6.61
C ARG A 222 9.02 6.53 7.82
N VAL A 223 7.78 6.20 8.03
CA VAL A 223 7.12 6.39 9.34
C VAL A 223 7.40 5.13 10.14
N THR A 224 8.45 5.14 10.93
CA THR A 224 8.66 4.17 11.99
C THR A 224 8.34 4.88 13.31
N SER A 225 7.26 4.51 13.98
CA SER A 225 7.12 4.79 15.40
C SER A 225 7.66 3.59 16.16
N PRO A 226 8.84 3.65 16.79
CA PRO A 226 9.17 2.71 17.84
C PRO A 226 8.29 3.09 19.04
N LEU A 227 7.36 2.24 19.42
CA LEU A 227 6.78 2.31 20.75
C LEU A 227 7.88 1.97 21.76
N THR A 228 8.65 2.96 22.17
CA THR A 228 9.46 2.86 23.38
C THR A 228 8.50 2.70 24.55
N SER A 229 8.54 1.54 25.18
CA SER A 229 7.89 1.32 26.48
C SER A 229 8.41 2.37 27.45
N ALA A 230 7.61 3.37 27.76
CA ALA A 230 7.80 4.16 28.95
C ALA A 230 7.58 3.20 30.15
N LYS A 231 8.66 2.79 30.81
CA LYS A 231 8.60 2.29 32.16
C LYS A 231 7.99 3.41 33.00
N ALA A 232 6.82 3.17 33.54
CA ALA A 232 6.29 3.98 34.64
C ALA A 232 7.16 3.82 35.87
N PRO A 233 7.25 4.86 36.73
CA PRO A 233 8.02 4.84 37.95
C PRO A 233 7.44 3.90 39.02
#